data_08d850e930030ade150660b84d136e67
#
_entry.id   08d850e930030ade150660b84d136e67
#
_cell.length_a   1.000
_cell.length_b   1.000
_cell.length_c   1.000
_cell.angle_alpha   90.00
_cell.angle_beta   90.00
_cell.angle_gamma   90.00
#
_symmetry.space_group_name_H-M   'P 1'
#
loop_
_entity.id
_entity.type
_entity.pdbx_description
1 polymer ?
#
loop_
_entity_poly.entity_id
_entity_poly.type
_entity_poly.pdbx_seq_one_letter_code
_entity_poly.pdbx_strand_id
1 'polypeptide(L)'
;EERTVKMEQNYYQKEIETMSREEMKKLQSEKLVKQVKHVYENVPYYKKLMDEKGVTPDDIKGIDDLHKLPFLSKADLREAYPYGLLAKPLGDCVRIQSTSGTTGKRVVAFYTQNDIELWEDCCARAIVAAGGTNEDVCHVSYGYGLFTGGPGLNGGSHKVGCLTLPMSSGNTERQIQFMMDLGSTILCCTPSYAAYIGETLKEMGYKPEDNKLKAGIFGAEPWTEEMR
;
A
#
# COMPACT_ATOMS: atom_id res chain seq x y z
N GLU A 1 38.16 -4.22 -6.11
CA GLU A 1 37.38 -5.41 -5.73
C GLU A 1 36.02 -4.93 -5.26
N GLU A 2 35.02 -5.06 -6.12
CA GLU A 2 33.61 -4.82 -5.78
C GLU A 2 33.18 -5.85 -4.76
N ARG A 3 32.98 -5.43 -3.52
CA ARG A 3 32.28 -6.22 -2.52
C ARG A 3 30.82 -6.33 -2.92
N THR A 4 30.47 -7.35 -3.67
CA THR A 4 29.09 -7.78 -3.81
C THR A 4 28.63 -8.29 -2.45
N VAL A 5 28.07 -7.41 -1.63
CA VAL A 5 27.37 -7.81 -0.42
C VAL A 5 26.15 -8.60 -0.88
N LYS A 6 26.19 -9.93 -0.79
CA LYS A 6 24.97 -10.74 -0.90
C LYS A 6 24.08 -10.32 0.27
N MET A 7 23.11 -9.48 0.00
CA MET A 7 22.03 -9.22 0.95
C MET A 7 21.31 -10.55 1.15
N GLU A 8 21.33 -11.08 2.36
CA GLU A 8 20.43 -12.17 2.75
C GLU A 8 19.01 -11.64 2.55
N GLN A 9 18.23 -12.32 1.71
CA GLN A 9 16.87 -11.89 1.40
C GLN A 9 16.00 -12.18 2.61
N ASN A 10 15.61 -11.14 3.33
CA ASN A 10 14.71 -11.24 4.47
C ASN A 10 13.26 -11.25 4.00
N TYR A 11 12.45 -12.07 4.65
CA TYR A 11 11.02 -12.19 4.39
C TYR A 11 10.24 -11.84 5.65
N TYR A 12 9.17 -11.09 5.50
CA TYR A 12 8.23 -10.83 6.60
C TYR A 12 7.31 -12.04 6.82
N GLN A 13 6.80 -12.62 5.74
CA GLN A 13 5.95 -13.82 5.74
C GLN A 13 6.52 -14.86 4.75
N LYS A 14 7.62 -15.47 5.12
CA LYS A 14 8.41 -16.34 4.23
C LYS A 14 7.58 -17.39 3.48
N GLU A 15 6.65 -18.06 4.16
CA GLU A 15 5.81 -19.11 3.55
C GLU A 15 4.99 -18.59 2.37
N ILE A 16 4.42 -17.39 2.49
CA ILE A 16 3.64 -16.76 1.42
C ILE A 16 4.55 -16.16 0.35
N GLU A 17 5.64 -15.50 0.75
CA GLU A 17 6.53 -14.78 -0.15
C GLU A 17 7.42 -15.70 -1.00
N THR A 18 7.64 -16.94 -0.55
CA THR A 18 8.40 -17.96 -1.27
C THR A 18 7.57 -19.15 -1.77
N MET A 19 6.25 -19.01 -1.72
CA MET A 19 5.30 -20.03 -2.15
C MET A 19 5.51 -20.39 -3.62
N SER A 20 5.40 -21.68 -3.95
CA SER A 20 5.46 -22.13 -5.33
C SER A 20 4.31 -21.53 -6.17
N ARG A 21 4.49 -21.46 -7.48
CA ARG A 21 3.46 -20.94 -8.38
C ARG A 21 2.15 -21.73 -8.32
N GLU A 22 2.24 -23.03 -8.12
CA GLU A 22 1.10 -23.93 -8.00
C GLU A 22 0.33 -23.69 -6.71
N GLU A 23 1.02 -23.60 -5.59
CA GLU A 23 0.42 -23.29 -4.28
C GLU A 23 -0.20 -21.89 -4.28
N MET A 24 0.48 -20.91 -4.87
CA MET A 24 -0.05 -19.54 -5.02
C MET A 24 -1.33 -19.55 -5.87
N LYS A 25 -1.36 -20.27 -6.99
CA LYS A 25 -2.55 -20.39 -7.84
C LYS A 25 -3.71 -21.02 -7.08
N LYS A 26 -3.45 -22.04 -6.27
CA LYS A 26 -4.47 -22.68 -5.43
C LYS A 26 -5.02 -21.68 -4.40
N LEU A 27 -4.15 -20.99 -3.66
CA LEU A 27 -4.53 -19.98 -2.69
C LEU A 27 -5.35 -18.85 -3.30
N GLN A 28 -4.92 -18.34 -4.47
CA GLN A 28 -5.64 -17.29 -5.20
C GLN A 28 -7.02 -17.78 -5.66
N SER A 29 -7.12 -19.02 -6.12
CA SER A 29 -8.39 -19.62 -6.55
C SER A 29 -9.38 -19.74 -5.39
N GLU A 30 -8.94 -20.24 -4.24
CA GLU A 30 -9.77 -20.36 -3.04
C GLU A 30 -10.26 -18.98 -2.55
N LYS A 31 -9.37 -17.98 -2.56
CA LYS A 31 -9.73 -16.61 -2.18
C LYS A 31 -10.69 -15.97 -3.18
N LEU A 32 -10.48 -16.17 -4.49
CA LEU A 32 -11.35 -15.62 -5.52
C LEU A 32 -12.77 -16.16 -5.39
N VAL A 33 -12.94 -17.48 -5.27
CA VAL A 33 -14.27 -18.10 -5.12
C VAL A 33 -15.02 -17.53 -3.92
N LYS A 34 -14.34 -17.41 -2.77
CA LYS A 34 -14.94 -16.81 -1.56
C LYS A 34 -15.31 -15.34 -1.78
N GLN A 35 -14.44 -14.56 -2.42
CA GLN A 35 -14.67 -13.14 -2.63
C GLN A 35 -15.81 -12.90 -3.61
N VAL A 36 -15.89 -13.67 -4.70
CA VAL A 36 -16.98 -13.55 -5.68
C VAL A 36 -18.32 -13.87 -5.04
N LYS A 37 -18.41 -14.95 -4.28
CA LYS A 37 -19.64 -15.26 -3.52
C LYS A 37 -20.00 -14.14 -2.56
N HIS A 38 -19.02 -13.64 -1.80
CA HIS A 38 -19.24 -12.57 -0.82
C HIS A 38 -19.77 -11.29 -1.47
N VAL A 39 -19.18 -10.82 -2.57
CA VAL A 39 -19.64 -9.58 -3.22
C VAL A 39 -20.98 -9.77 -3.94
N TYR A 40 -21.25 -10.93 -4.51
CA TYR A 40 -22.53 -11.25 -5.13
C TYR A 40 -23.68 -11.22 -4.13
N GLU A 41 -23.47 -11.78 -2.93
CA GLU A 41 -24.49 -11.86 -1.88
C GLU A 41 -24.70 -10.52 -1.14
N ASN A 42 -23.67 -9.69 -1.03
CA ASN A 42 -23.68 -8.53 -0.13
C ASN A 42 -23.60 -7.17 -0.84
N VAL A 43 -23.27 -7.13 -2.15
CA VAL A 43 -23.12 -5.88 -2.90
C VAL A 43 -24.09 -5.87 -4.09
N PRO A 44 -25.26 -5.22 -3.98
CA PRO A 44 -26.25 -5.20 -5.05
C PRO A 44 -25.71 -4.72 -6.39
N TYR A 45 -24.75 -3.80 -6.39
CA TYR A 45 -24.10 -3.31 -7.61
C TYR A 45 -23.33 -4.43 -8.34
N TYR A 46 -22.52 -5.21 -7.63
CA TYR A 46 -21.83 -6.36 -8.24
C TYR A 46 -22.79 -7.43 -8.69
N LYS A 47 -23.82 -7.72 -7.89
CA LYS A 47 -24.85 -8.69 -8.26
C LYS A 47 -25.50 -8.32 -9.58
N LYS A 48 -25.92 -7.05 -9.73
CA LYS A 48 -26.51 -6.53 -10.97
C LYS A 48 -25.58 -6.74 -12.17
N LEU A 49 -24.30 -6.35 -12.06
CA LEU A 49 -23.34 -6.47 -13.16
C LEU A 49 -23.08 -7.93 -13.56
N MET A 50 -23.03 -8.83 -12.58
CA MET A 50 -22.85 -10.25 -12.82
C MET A 50 -24.10 -10.86 -13.48
N ASP A 51 -25.29 -10.54 -12.99
CA ASP A 51 -26.56 -11.01 -13.56
C ASP A 51 -26.73 -10.51 -15.02
N GLU A 52 -26.40 -9.26 -15.32
CA GLU A 52 -26.43 -8.69 -16.68
C GLU A 52 -25.45 -9.41 -17.63
N LYS A 53 -24.33 -9.88 -17.11
CA LYS A 53 -23.34 -10.68 -17.86
C LYS A 53 -23.69 -12.16 -17.93
N GLY A 54 -24.71 -12.61 -17.21
CA GLY A 54 -25.12 -14.01 -17.14
C GLY A 54 -24.13 -14.88 -16.36
N VAL A 55 -23.42 -14.30 -15.37
CA VAL A 55 -22.40 -14.98 -14.55
C VAL A 55 -22.88 -15.06 -13.10
N THR A 56 -22.79 -16.23 -12.52
CA THR A 56 -23.11 -16.52 -11.13
C THR A 56 -21.84 -16.89 -10.34
N PRO A 57 -21.85 -16.88 -9.02
CA PRO A 57 -20.72 -17.40 -8.23
C PRO A 57 -20.33 -18.83 -8.57
N ASP A 58 -21.30 -19.66 -9.00
CA ASP A 58 -21.05 -21.07 -9.35
C ASP A 58 -20.25 -21.25 -10.64
N ASP A 59 -20.17 -20.24 -11.49
CA ASP A 59 -19.37 -20.25 -12.72
C ASP A 59 -17.89 -19.99 -12.46
N ILE A 60 -17.53 -19.56 -11.24
CA ILE A 60 -16.17 -19.22 -10.84
C ILE A 60 -15.62 -20.31 -9.92
N LYS A 61 -14.74 -21.16 -10.46
CA LYS A 61 -14.10 -22.26 -9.74
C LYS A 61 -12.66 -21.98 -9.34
N GLY A 62 -12.06 -20.92 -9.88
CA GLY A 62 -10.69 -20.53 -9.58
C GLY A 62 -10.22 -19.34 -10.42
N ILE A 63 -8.92 -19.05 -10.29
CA ILE A 63 -8.31 -17.86 -10.91
C ILE A 63 -8.38 -17.88 -12.44
N ASP A 64 -8.48 -19.05 -13.07
CA ASP A 64 -8.61 -19.19 -14.51
C ASP A 64 -9.96 -18.65 -15.03
N ASP A 65 -10.97 -18.57 -14.18
CA ASP A 65 -12.29 -18.05 -14.50
C ASP A 65 -12.42 -16.53 -14.32
N LEU A 66 -11.35 -15.84 -13.90
CA LEU A 66 -11.35 -14.39 -13.61
C LEU A 66 -11.88 -13.58 -14.81
N HIS A 67 -11.61 -14.02 -16.05
CA HIS A 67 -12.05 -13.37 -17.29
C HIS A 67 -13.58 -13.36 -17.50
N LYS A 68 -14.31 -14.20 -16.77
CA LYS A 68 -15.78 -14.27 -16.83
C LYS A 68 -16.42 -13.12 -16.04
N LEU A 69 -15.72 -12.57 -15.04
CA LEU A 69 -16.26 -11.51 -14.19
C LEU A 69 -16.41 -10.18 -14.94
N PRO A 70 -17.38 -9.32 -14.57
CA PRO A 70 -17.47 -7.97 -15.10
C PRO A 70 -16.31 -7.11 -14.61
N PHE A 71 -15.87 -6.16 -15.44
CA PHE A 71 -14.94 -5.12 -15.04
C PHE A 71 -15.67 -3.98 -14.34
N LEU A 72 -15.00 -3.33 -13.40
CA LEU A 72 -15.39 -2.05 -12.85
C LEU A 72 -14.49 -0.94 -13.40
N SER A 73 -15.10 0.16 -13.78
CA SER A 73 -14.42 1.40 -14.14
C SER A 73 -14.48 2.41 -12.99
N LYS A 74 -13.72 3.48 -13.12
CA LYS A 74 -13.82 4.61 -12.15
C LYS A 74 -15.19 5.29 -12.19
N ALA A 75 -15.92 5.20 -13.31
CA ALA A 75 -17.28 5.69 -13.42
C ALA A 75 -18.24 4.91 -12.52
N ASP A 76 -18.13 3.58 -12.54
CA ASP A 76 -18.92 2.67 -11.68
C ASP A 76 -18.69 2.97 -10.19
N LEU A 77 -17.43 3.19 -9.79
CA LEU A 77 -17.07 3.54 -8.41
C LEU A 77 -17.70 4.86 -7.97
N ARG A 78 -17.84 5.82 -8.90
CA ARG A 78 -18.49 7.12 -8.62
C ARG A 78 -19.99 7.02 -8.59
N GLU A 79 -20.59 6.19 -9.44
CA GLU A 79 -22.03 5.93 -9.45
C GLU A 79 -22.47 5.27 -8.15
N ALA A 80 -21.68 4.30 -7.67
CA ALA A 80 -21.93 3.59 -6.43
C ALA A 80 -21.65 4.41 -5.15
N TYR A 81 -21.15 5.63 -5.25
CA TYR A 81 -20.86 6.49 -4.09
C TYR A 81 -22.12 6.83 -3.28
N PRO A 82 -22.11 6.88 -1.93
CA PRO A 82 -20.96 6.52 -1.11
C PRO A 82 -20.92 5.03 -0.67
N TYR A 83 -22.06 4.34 -0.57
CA TYR A 83 -22.19 3.04 0.07
C TYR A 83 -22.52 1.88 -0.88
N GLY A 84 -22.68 2.15 -2.19
CA GLY A 84 -23.14 1.16 -3.15
C GLY A 84 -22.22 -0.05 -3.35
N LEU A 85 -20.95 0.05 -2.92
CA LEU A 85 -19.97 -1.05 -2.94
C LEU A 85 -19.65 -1.57 -1.54
N LEU A 86 -20.35 -1.13 -0.50
CA LEU A 86 -20.13 -1.59 0.86
C LEU A 86 -20.67 -3.01 1.02
N ALA A 87 -19.78 -3.95 1.37
CA ALA A 87 -20.09 -5.37 1.53
C ALA A 87 -20.32 -5.81 2.98
N LYS A 88 -20.20 -4.89 3.93
CA LYS A 88 -20.36 -5.11 5.37
C LYS A 88 -21.20 -4.01 6.00
N PRO A 89 -21.87 -4.26 7.13
CA PRO A 89 -22.48 -3.18 7.91
C PRO A 89 -21.46 -2.11 8.30
N LEU A 90 -21.88 -0.83 8.32
CA LEU A 90 -20.98 0.27 8.72
C LEU A 90 -20.35 0.06 10.11
N GLY A 91 -21.06 -0.60 11.02
CA GLY A 91 -20.55 -0.91 12.36
C GLY A 91 -19.36 -1.87 12.37
N ASP A 92 -19.12 -2.62 11.29
CA ASP A 92 -17.99 -3.53 11.14
C ASP A 92 -16.77 -2.82 10.49
N CYS A 93 -16.96 -1.59 10.01
CA CYS A 93 -15.91 -0.81 9.36
C CYS A 93 -15.23 0.12 10.37
N VAL A 94 -13.91 0.12 10.37
CA VAL A 94 -13.08 0.90 11.31
C VAL A 94 -12.37 2.08 10.67
N ARG A 95 -12.34 2.13 9.32
CA ARG A 95 -11.63 3.19 8.59
C ARG A 95 -12.28 3.47 7.23
N ILE A 96 -12.18 4.71 6.80
CA ILE A 96 -12.53 5.17 5.44
C ILE A 96 -11.29 5.80 4.82
N GLN A 97 -11.03 5.47 3.55
CA GLN A 97 -10.07 6.17 2.71
C GLN A 97 -10.79 6.72 1.48
N SER A 98 -10.24 7.75 0.86
CA SER A 98 -10.88 8.41 -0.28
C SER A 98 -9.83 8.97 -1.24
N THR A 99 -10.21 9.01 -2.53
CA THR A 99 -9.46 9.77 -3.52
C THR A 99 -9.65 11.28 -3.30
N SER A 100 -8.74 12.09 -3.85
CA SER A 100 -8.78 13.56 -3.75
C SER A 100 -10.06 14.19 -4.33
N GLY A 101 -10.69 13.53 -5.30
CA GLY A 101 -11.92 14.03 -5.94
C GLY A 101 -11.72 15.20 -6.93
N THR A 102 -10.48 15.43 -7.37
CA THR A 102 -10.12 16.52 -8.30
C THR A 102 -10.89 16.51 -9.63
N THR A 103 -11.38 15.34 -10.05
CA THR A 103 -12.09 15.16 -11.33
C THR A 103 -13.59 14.86 -11.16
N GLY A 104 -14.21 15.26 -10.04
CA GLY A 104 -15.63 15.06 -9.77
C GLY A 104 -15.89 14.34 -8.43
N LYS A 105 -16.93 13.49 -8.36
CA LYS A 105 -17.24 12.74 -7.13
C LYS A 105 -16.04 11.91 -6.67
N ARG A 106 -15.80 11.93 -5.38
CA ARG A 106 -14.77 11.10 -4.74
C ARG A 106 -15.13 9.63 -4.85
N VAL A 107 -14.11 8.79 -4.80
CA VAL A 107 -14.27 7.35 -4.55
C VAL A 107 -13.90 7.11 -3.10
N VAL A 108 -14.71 6.35 -2.40
CA VAL A 108 -14.47 5.97 -1.00
C VAL A 108 -14.29 4.46 -0.90
N ALA A 109 -13.42 4.05 0.00
CA ALA A 109 -13.23 2.66 0.39
C ALA A 109 -13.40 2.53 1.90
N PHE A 110 -14.10 1.50 2.32
CA PHE A 110 -14.35 1.18 3.71
C PHE A 110 -13.54 -0.06 4.09
N TYR A 111 -12.95 -0.04 5.26
CA TYR A 111 -12.08 -1.11 5.72
C TYR A 111 -12.58 -1.65 7.06
N THR A 112 -12.70 -2.96 7.13
CA THR A 112 -12.82 -3.68 8.40
C THR A 112 -11.46 -3.76 9.09
N GLN A 113 -11.43 -4.22 10.35
CA GLN A 113 -10.16 -4.44 11.04
C GLN A 113 -9.27 -5.46 10.30
N ASN A 114 -9.87 -6.52 9.75
CA ASN A 114 -9.12 -7.52 8.97
C ASN A 114 -8.51 -6.93 7.69
N ASP A 115 -9.21 -6.00 7.02
CA ASP A 115 -8.68 -5.32 5.84
C ASP A 115 -7.48 -4.45 6.20
N ILE A 116 -7.54 -3.77 7.35
CA ILE A 116 -6.42 -2.97 7.87
C ILE A 116 -5.21 -3.86 8.15
N GLU A 117 -5.41 -4.99 8.83
CA GLU A 117 -4.34 -5.94 9.15
C GLU A 117 -3.67 -6.50 7.89
N LEU A 118 -4.46 -6.89 6.89
CA LEU A 118 -3.95 -7.35 5.60
C LEU A 118 -3.15 -6.25 4.88
N TRP A 119 -3.64 -5.03 4.88
CA TRP A 119 -2.97 -3.89 4.28
C TRP A 119 -1.62 -3.60 4.96
N GLU A 120 -1.61 -3.59 6.29
CA GLU A 120 -0.39 -3.41 7.08
C GLU A 120 0.62 -4.54 6.83
N ASP A 121 0.17 -5.80 6.68
CA ASP A 121 1.03 -6.92 6.30
C ASP A 121 1.67 -6.72 4.92
N CYS A 122 0.92 -6.22 3.94
CA CYS A 122 1.45 -5.90 2.62
C CYS A 122 2.54 -4.81 2.70
N CYS A 123 2.32 -3.77 3.50
CA CYS A 123 3.30 -2.72 3.73
C CYS A 123 4.53 -3.22 4.51
N ALA A 124 4.34 -4.10 5.50
CA ALA A 124 5.43 -4.74 6.23
C ALA A 124 6.34 -5.58 5.31
N ARG A 125 5.73 -6.33 4.36
CA ARG A 125 6.51 -7.04 3.33
C ARG A 125 7.38 -6.09 2.48
N ALA A 126 6.81 -4.94 2.08
CA ALA A 126 7.57 -3.96 1.30
C ALA A 126 8.74 -3.38 2.09
N ILE A 127 8.55 -3.09 3.39
CA ILE A 127 9.60 -2.58 4.28
C ILE A 127 10.70 -3.63 4.47
N VAL A 128 10.34 -4.88 4.74
CA VAL A 128 11.33 -5.97 4.92
C VAL A 128 12.04 -6.28 3.59
N ALA A 129 11.35 -6.25 2.46
CA ALA A 129 11.97 -6.41 1.14
C ALA A 129 12.99 -5.30 0.81
N ALA A 130 12.78 -4.09 1.34
CA ALA A 130 13.73 -2.99 1.25
C ALA A 130 14.90 -3.10 2.28
N GLY A 131 14.95 -4.18 3.06
CA GLY A 131 15.97 -4.41 4.08
C GLY A 131 15.65 -3.81 5.46
N GLY A 132 14.37 -3.46 5.70
CA GLY A 132 13.92 -2.94 6.99
C GLY A 132 13.84 -4.02 8.08
N THR A 133 14.17 -3.63 9.30
CA THR A 133 14.16 -4.46 10.50
C THR A 133 13.63 -3.68 11.69
N ASN A 134 13.49 -4.31 12.84
CA ASN A 134 13.08 -3.65 14.08
C ASN A 134 14.16 -2.70 14.67
N GLU A 135 15.34 -2.64 14.08
CA GLU A 135 16.40 -1.69 14.46
C GLU A 135 16.31 -0.39 13.66
N ASP A 136 15.40 -0.29 12.71
CA ASP A 136 15.29 0.82 11.79
C ASP A 136 14.39 1.93 12.29
N VAL A 137 14.73 3.15 11.85
CA VAL A 137 13.90 4.36 12.00
C VAL A 137 13.22 4.63 10.66
N CYS A 138 11.93 4.35 10.57
CA CYS A 138 11.13 4.49 9.37
C CYS A 138 10.47 5.88 9.32
N HIS A 139 10.95 6.73 8.43
CA HIS A 139 10.48 8.11 8.23
C HIS A 139 9.39 8.14 7.17
N VAL A 140 8.13 8.32 7.61
CA VAL A 140 6.96 8.28 6.72
C VAL A 140 6.54 9.71 6.35
N SER A 141 6.90 10.12 5.13
CA SER A 141 6.65 11.45 4.55
C SER A 141 5.52 11.43 3.51
N TYR A 142 4.65 10.45 3.54
CA TYR A 142 3.38 10.47 2.81
C TYR A 142 2.30 11.22 3.56
N GLY A 143 1.37 11.84 2.84
CA GLY A 143 0.19 12.44 3.45
C GLY A 143 -0.66 11.40 4.20
N TYR A 144 -1.17 11.83 5.35
CA TYR A 144 -2.11 11.06 6.16
C TYR A 144 -3.56 11.47 5.87
N GLY A 145 -4.49 11.16 6.75
CA GLY A 145 -5.91 11.44 6.59
C GLY A 145 -6.56 10.46 5.63
N LEU A 146 -7.18 10.95 4.56
CA LEU A 146 -7.91 10.12 3.60
C LEU A 146 -7.00 9.41 2.57
N PHE A 147 -5.71 9.72 2.52
CA PHE A 147 -4.74 9.06 1.64
C PHE A 147 -4.23 7.75 2.24
N THR A 148 -3.89 6.80 1.37
CA THR A 148 -3.51 5.45 1.78
C THR A 148 -2.03 5.30 2.14
N GLY A 149 -1.14 6.10 1.52
CA GLY A 149 0.31 5.92 1.64
C GLY A 149 0.83 6.06 3.07
N GLY A 150 0.51 7.17 3.75
CA GLY A 150 0.93 7.42 5.13
C GLY A 150 0.45 6.35 6.10
N PRO A 151 -0.86 6.13 6.24
CA PRO A 151 -1.41 5.14 7.17
C PRO A 151 -0.93 3.70 6.93
N GLY A 152 -0.81 3.30 5.66
CA GLY A 152 -0.37 1.95 5.32
C GLY A 152 1.07 1.68 5.71
N LEU A 153 1.99 2.56 5.32
CA LEU A 153 3.41 2.42 5.67
C LEU A 153 3.65 2.60 7.17
N ASN A 154 2.88 3.46 7.83
CA ASN A 154 2.90 3.59 9.28
C ASN A 154 2.55 2.27 9.98
N GLY A 155 1.41 1.66 9.62
CA GLY A 155 1.00 0.38 10.19
C GLY A 155 1.96 -0.76 9.85
N GLY A 156 2.44 -0.82 8.59
CA GLY A 156 3.45 -1.79 8.18
C GLY A 156 4.76 -1.66 8.95
N SER A 157 5.21 -0.43 9.19
CA SER A 157 6.38 -0.12 10.00
C SER A 157 6.25 -0.62 11.45
N HIS A 158 5.07 -0.43 12.06
CA HIS A 158 4.76 -0.97 13.39
C HIS A 158 4.81 -2.51 13.40
N LYS A 159 4.27 -3.17 12.36
CA LYS A 159 4.29 -4.64 12.26
C LYS A 159 5.71 -5.20 12.12
N VAL A 160 6.62 -4.48 11.47
CA VAL A 160 8.05 -4.84 11.40
C VAL A 160 8.75 -4.58 12.74
N GLY A 161 8.24 -3.65 13.55
CA GLY A 161 8.83 -3.23 14.81
C GLY A 161 9.80 -2.06 14.67
N CYS A 162 9.78 -1.35 13.54
CA CYS A 162 10.57 -0.13 13.36
C CYS A 162 10.13 0.99 14.30
N LEU A 163 11.05 1.88 14.66
CA LEU A 163 10.68 3.18 15.21
C LEU A 163 10.09 4.03 14.09
N THR A 164 8.79 4.34 14.15
CA THR A 164 8.09 5.06 13.09
C THR A 164 8.06 6.57 13.36
N LEU A 165 8.49 7.37 12.40
CA LEU A 165 8.32 8.83 12.37
C LEU A 165 7.17 9.20 11.42
N PRO A 166 5.96 9.50 11.93
CA PRO A 166 4.78 9.80 11.11
C PRO A 166 4.75 11.29 10.72
N MET A 167 5.73 11.71 9.91
CA MET A 167 5.95 13.14 9.60
C MET A 167 4.88 13.75 8.70
N SER A 168 4.21 12.94 7.89
CA SER A 168 3.32 13.42 6.82
C SER A 168 4.09 14.19 5.74
N SER A 169 3.40 14.89 4.85
CA SER A 169 4.01 15.71 3.80
C SER A 169 4.16 17.17 4.22
N GLY A 170 5.09 17.88 3.59
CA GLY A 170 5.34 19.32 3.82
C GLY A 170 6.33 19.60 4.96
N ASN A 171 6.63 20.89 5.17
CA ASN A 171 7.63 21.38 6.14
C ASN A 171 8.97 20.63 6.04
N THR A 172 9.60 20.70 4.86
CA THR A 172 10.76 19.91 4.50
C THR A 172 11.97 20.12 5.40
N GLU A 173 12.26 21.36 5.79
CA GLU A 173 13.37 21.66 6.72
C GLU A 173 13.17 20.93 8.06
N ARG A 174 11.96 20.94 8.62
CA ARG A 174 11.66 20.22 9.85
C ARG A 174 11.76 18.71 9.67
N GLN A 175 11.38 18.17 8.52
CA GLN A 175 11.56 16.76 8.22
C GLN A 175 13.03 16.38 8.21
N ILE A 176 13.88 17.21 7.59
CA ILE A 176 15.32 17.03 7.57
C ILE A 176 15.92 17.11 8.97
N GLN A 177 15.53 18.08 9.78
CA GLN A 177 15.96 18.15 11.18
C GLN A 177 15.67 16.86 11.94
N PHE A 178 14.43 16.37 11.88
CA PHE A 178 14.06 15.10 12.53
C PHE A 178 14.81 13.90 11.94
N MET A 179 15.02 13.89 10.62
CA MET A 179 15.77 12.83 9.94
C MET A 179 17.20 12.75 10.48
N MET A 180 17.84 13.90 10.65
CA MET A 180 19.22 13.99 11.15
C MET A 180 19.30 13.69 12.65
N ASP A 181 18.46 14.33 13.46
CA ASP A 181 18.48 14.21 14.92
C ASP A 181 18.16 12.79 15.40
N LEU A 182 17.21 12.14 14.77
CA LEU A 182 16.74 10.80 15.15
C LEU A 182 17.36 9.68 14.31
N GLY A 183 18.15 10.03 13.29
CA GLY A 183 18.90 9.07 12.49
C GLY A 183 18.00 8.16 11.66
N SER A 184 17.08 8.73 10.90
CA SER A 184 16.21 7.97 9.99
C SER A 184 17.02 7.08 9.04
N THR A 185 16.61 5.81 8.92
CA THR A 185 17.32 4.79 8.10
C THR A 185 16.51 4.38 6.88
N ILE A 186 15.19 4.56 6.92
CA ILE A 186 14.28 4.27 5.79
C ILE A 186 13.42 5.51 5.54
N LEU A 187 13.38 5.98 4.29
CA LEU A 187 12.53 7.09 3.86
C LEU A 187 11.38 6.58 2.99
N CYS A 188 10.15 6.89 3.37
CA CYS A 188 8.93 6.57 2.63
C CYS A 188 8.26 7.85 2.13
N CYS A 189 8.30 8.11 0.84
CA CYS A 189 7.68 9.30 0.22
C CYS A 189 7.45 9.11 -1.28
N THR A 190 6.92 10.15 -1.96
CA THR A 190 6.89 10.16 -3.42
C THR A 190 8.29 10.40 -3.98
N PRO A 191 8.61 9.90 -5.20
CA PRO A 191 9.91 10.12 -5.84
C PRO A 191 10.29 11.60 -5.96
N SER A 192 9.37 12.45 -6.40
CA SER A 192 9.57 13.89 -6.49
C SER A 192 9.89 14.55 -5.15
N TYR A 193 9.24 14.08 -4.08
CA TYR A 193 9.51 14.58 -2.74
C TYR A 193 10.86 14.11 -2.19
N ALA A 194 11.29 12.90 -2.54
CA ALA A 194 12.63 12.41 -2.21
C ALA A 194 13.72 13.27 -2.86
N ALA A 195 13.56 13.62 -4.14
CA ALA A 195 14.46 14.54 -4.84
C ALA A 195 14.51 15.91 -4.15
N TYR A 196 13.35 16.45 -3.82
CA TYR A 196 13.24 17.75 -3.13
C TYR A 196 13.89 17.73 -1.73
N ILE A 197 13.71 16.64 -0.95
CA ILE A 197 14.44 16.46 0.31
C ILE A 197 15.96 16.46 0.08
N GLY A 198 16.43 15.77 -0.97
CA GLY A 198 17.85 15.71 -1.30
C GLY A 198 18.45 17.08 -1.68
N GLU A 199 17.72 17.90 -2.42
CA GLU A 199 18.09 19.28 -2.74
C GLU A 199 18.13 20.15 -1.48
N THR A 200 17.10 20.10 -0.67
CA THR A 200 17.02 20.89 0.58
C THR A 200 18.11 20.48 1.58
N LEU A 201 18.46 19.18 1.67
CA LEU A 201 19.61 18.71 2.47
C LEU A 201 20.90 19.44 2.08
N LYS A 202 21.17 19.58 0.78
CA LYS A 202 22.35 20.29 0.28
C LYS A 202 22.29 21.78 0.60
N GLU A 203 21.13 22.41 0.43
CA GLU A 203 20.92 23.83 0.77
C GLU A 203 21.13 24.10 2.25
N MET A 204 20.74 23.17 3.13
CA MET A 204 20.98 23.23 4.56
C MET A 204 22.43 22.93 4.97
N GLY A 205 23.31 22.58 4.00
CA GLY A 205 24.73 22.33 4.21
C GLY A 205 25.09 20.92 4.66
N TYR A 206 24.15 19.97 4.61
CA TYR A 206 24.41 18.57 4.90
C TYR A 206 25.08 17.87 3.71
N LYS A 207 25.94 16.92 4.02
CA LYS A 207 26.58 16.04 3.03
C LYS A 207 25.93 14.63 3.04
N PRO A 208 26.10 13.85 1.98
CA PRO A 208 25.56 12.49 1.92
C PRO A 208 25.94 11.60 3.11
N GLU A 209 27.17 11.73 3.61
CA GLU A 209 27.70 10.98 4.75
C GLU A 209 27.10 11.37 6.09
N ASP A 210 26.43 12.52 6.21
CA ASP A 210 25.85 12.99 7.45
C ASP A 210 24.50 12.28 7.75
N ASN A 211 23.83 11.74 6.73
CA ASN A 211 22.56 11.02 6.93
C ASN A 211 22.79 9.49 7.08
N LYS A 212 21.82 8.82 7.68
CA LYS A 212 21.85 7.37 7.93
C LYS A 212 20.90 6.59 7.02
N LEU A 213 20.32 7.21 6.03
CA LEU A 213 19.40 6.54 5.10
C LEU A 213 20.11 5.41 4.37
N LYS A 214 19.55 4.20 4.46
CA LYS A 214 20.03 2.99 3.76
C LYS A 214 19.04 2.51 2.71
N ALA A 215 17.76 2.90 2.82
CA ALA A 215 16.71 2.49 1.89
C ALA A 215 15.67 3.59 1.68
N GLY A 216 15.07 3.61 0.49
CA GLY A 216 13.92 4.42 0.15
C GLY A 216 12.78 3.55 -0.37
N ILE A 217 11.55 3.83 0.06
CA ILE A 217 10.33 3.20 -0.43
C ILE A 217 9.49 4.29 -1.10
N PHE A 218 9.62 4.37 -2.42
CA PHE A 218 9.04 5.44 -3.22
C PHE A 218 7.90 4.93 -4.09
N GLY A 219 6.84 5.72 -4.23
CA GLY A 219 5.69 5.36 -5.03
C GLY A 219 4.69 6.50 -5.20
N ALA A 220 3.50 6.16 -5.70
CA ALA A 220 2.39 7.02 -6.02
C ALA A 220 2.57 7.88 -7.30
N GLU A 221 3.77 7.97 -7.85
CA GLU A 221 4.06 8.60 -9.14
C GLU A 221 5.19 7.85 -9.87
N PRO A 222 5.25 7.90 -11.21
CA PRO A 222 6.37 7.35 -11.97
C PRO A 222 7.61 8.22 -11.81
N TRP A 223 8.79 7.62 -11.96
CA TRP A 223 10.06 8.35 -12.09
C TRP A 223 10.90 7.78 -13.24
N THR A 224 11.86 8.57 -13.70
CA THR A 224 12.85 8.17 -14.72
C THR A 224 14.15 7.70 -14.07
N GLU A 225 14.99 6.99 -14.84
CA GLU A 225 16.34 6.64 -14.37
C GLU A 225 17.20 7.88 -14.09
N GLU A 226 16.96 8.99 -14.81
CA GLU A 226 17.65 10.27 -14.57
C GLU A 226 17.30 10.86 -13.20
N MET A 227 16.06 10.66 -12.75
CA MET A 227 15.61 11.12 -11.43
C MET A 227 16.14 10.25 -10.28
N ARG A 228 16.50 9.02 -10.60
CA ARG A 228 17.06 8.04 -9.65
C ARG A 228 18.52 8.33 -9.33
#